data_c61a7e275f3299a43604f73c16c6359c
#
_entry.id   c61a7e275f3299a43604f73c16c6359c
#
_cell.length_a   1.000
_cell.length_b   1.000
_cell.length_c   1.000
_cell.angle_alpha   90.00
_cell.angle_beta   90.00
_cell.angle_gamma   90.00
#
_symmetry.space_group_name_H-M   'P 1'
#
loop_
_entity.id
_entity.type
_entity.pdbx_description
1 polymer ?
#
loop_
_entity_poly.entity_id
_entity_poly.type
_entity_poly.pdbx_seq_one_letter_code
_entity_poly.pdbx_strand_id
1 'polypeptide(L)'
;ERVDRIISKNIRIRLFEISSISGFPVVFCMMQSDQFPYFSCGASCCTDIKHAIIKSIDEAVSIRYMSEFVGQKQIDTDDFSWVKKLEDHMVLYANWKSSPVIQTIMEKQSEKVEPKDFDCVEIRTMEDLQGQAIRLKELGFDVYYKDLTLDEVKPIGMVYKVMIPQMIPLTQYDNIRWLSSLIKNGKTMADINPYPQPFS
;
A
#
# COMPACT_ATOMS: atom_id res chain seq x y z
N GLU A 1 21.64 6.23 -5.90
CA GLU A 1 22.08 5.11 -6.75
C GLU A 1 20.90 4.27 -7.28
N ARG A 2 20.00 3.70 -6.42
CA ARG A 2 18.82 2.94 -6.90
C ARG A 2 17.84 3.82 -7.68
N VAL A 3 17.49 4.97 -7.12
CA VAL A 3 16.58 5.93 -7.74
C VAL A 3 17.17 6.47 -9.06
N ASP A 4 18.46 6.75 -9.11
CA ASP A 4 19.14 7.23 -10.33
C ASP A 4 19.07 6.22 -11.47
N ARG A 5 19.17 4.91 -11.16
CA ARG A 5 19.01 3.84 -12.16
C ARG A 5 17.59 3.74 -12.71
N ILE A 6 16.59 4.05 -11.87
CA ILE A 6 15.19 4.04 -12.29
C ILE A 6 14.89 5.25 -13.17
N ILE A 7 15.37 6.43 -12.79
CA ILE A 7 15.21 7.68 -13.55
C ILE A 7 15.86 7.55 -14.94
N SER A 8 17.02 6.87 -15.04
CA SER A 8 17.70 6.65 -16.32
C SER A 8 16.90 5.84 -17.35
N LYS A 9 15.81 5.18 -16.92
CA LYS A 9 14.90 4.40 -17.79
C LYS A 9 13.63 5.16 -18.19
N ASN A 10 13.59 6.49 -18.05
CA ASN A 10 12.41 7.32 -18.31
C ASN A 10 11.19 6.91 -17.48
N ILE A 11 11.41 6.47 -16.23
CA ILE A 11 10.36 6.15 -15.29
C ILE A 11 10.12 7.37 -14.40
N ARG A 12 8.90 7.87 -14.40
CA ARG A 12 8.45 8.93 -13.50
C ARG A 12 8.08 8.32 -12.16
N ILE A 13 8.69 8.83 -11.08
CA ILE A 13 8.41 8.39 -9.72
C ILE A 13 7.73 9.53 -8.98
N ARG A 14 6.65 9.22 -8.28
CA ARG A 14 6.03 10.10 -7.29
C ARG A 14 5.85 9.36 -5.99
N LEU A 15 6.12 10.06 -4.90
CA LEU A 15 5.90 9.60 -3.54
C LEU A 15 4.80 10.44 -2.93
N PHE A 16 3.83 9.80 -2.32
CA PHE A 16 2.74 10.43 -1.59
C PHE A 16 2.79 9.98 -0.15
N GLU A 17 2.73 10.92 0.74
CA GLU A 17 2.42 10.66 2.12
C GLU A 17 0.90 10.53 2.24
N ILE A 18 0.43 9.39 2.73
CA ILE A 18 -0.99 9.04 2.82
C ILE A 18 -1.40 8.60 4.22
N SER A 19 -0.62 8.99 5.23
CA SER A 19 -0.95 8.71 6.64
C SER A 19 -2.28 9.38 7.00
N SER A 20 -3.22 8.61 7.46
CA SER A 20 -4.55 9.16 7.71
C SER A 20 -4.98 9.09 9.18
N ILE A 21 -4.85 7.93 9.82
CA ILE A 21 -5.56 7.70 11.08
C ILE A 21 -4.64 7.19 12.19
N SER A 22 -3.64 6.39 11.86
CA SER A 22 -2.81 5.70 12.86
C SER A 22 -1.71 6.55 13.47
N GLY A 23 -1.40 7.71 12.86
CA GLY A 23 -0.24 8.54 13.24
C GLY A 23 1.11 7.91 12.89
N PHE A 24 1.11 6.78 12.18
CA PHE A 24 2.31 6.21 11.58
C PHE A 24 2.46 6.70 10.15
N PRO A 25 3.69 7.02 9.70
CA PRO A 25 3.92 7.43 8.33
C PRO A 25 3.61 6.28 7.35
N VAL A 26 2.75 6.58 6.39
CA VAL A 26 2.40 5.69 5.28
C VAL A 26 2.81 6.35 3.98
N VAL A 27 3.68 5.71 3.22
CA VAL A 27 4.15 6.22 1.93
C VAL A 27 3.64 5.33 0.82
N PHE A 28 3.08 5.96 -0.19
CA PHE A 28 2.67 5.34 -1.45
C PHE A 28 3.61 5.80 -2.56
N CYS A 29 4.30 4.85 -3.17
CA CYS A 29 5.19 5.07 -4.31
C CYS A 29 4.46 4.70 -5.60
N MET A 30 4.48 5.61 -6.56
CA MET A 30 3.98 5.39 -7.92
C MET A 30 5.11 5.49 -8.92
N MET A 31 5.19 4.53 -9.83
CA MET A 31 6.11 4.52 -10.97
C MET A 31 5.32 4.45 -12.25
N GLN A 32 5.54 5.39 -13.15
CA GLN A 32 4.88 5.46 -14.45
C GLN A 32 5.91 5.51 -15.57
N SER A 33 5.61 4.82 -16.67
CA SER A 33 6.44 4.77 -17.88
C SER A 33 5.58 4.86 -19.14
N ASP A 34 6.17 5.37 -20.22
CA ASP A 34 5.53 5.37 -21.54
C ASP A 34 5.67 4.02 -22.26
N GLN A 35 6.49 3.12 -21.72
CA GLN A 35 6.68 1.74 -22.17
C GLN A 35 6.16 0.77 -21.10
N PHE A 36 5.78 -0.43 -21.55
CA PHE A 36 5.37 -1.51 -20.65
C PHE A 36 6.52 -1.93 -19.70
N PRO A 37 6.22 -2.16 -18.44
CA PRO A 37 4.97 -1.95 -17.69
C PRO A 37 4.65 -0.46 -17.56
N TYR A 38 3.41 -0.06 -17.86
CA TYR A 38 3.04 1.35 -17.86
C TYR A 38 2.95 1.94 -16.47
N PHE A 39 2.58 1.10 -15.48
CA PHE A 39 2.45 1.52 -14.10
C PHE A 39 2.86 0.40 -13.14
N SER A 40 3.44 0.77 -12.03
CA SER A 40 3.62 -0.06 -10.84
C SER A 40 3.57 0.82 -9.59
N CYS A 41 3.21 0.24 -8.47
CA CYS A 41 3.18 0.96 -7.21
C CYS A 41 3.60 0.08 -6.04
N GLY A 42 3.87 0.72 -4.92
CA GLY A 42 4.12 0.08 -3.64
C GLY A 42 3.69 1.00 -2.52
N ALA A 43 3.32 0.45 -1.38
CA ALA A 43 2.98 1.22 -0.20
C ALA A 43 3.62 0.62 1.04
N SER A 44 4.03 1.46 1.96
CA SER A 44 4.61 1.00 3.20
C SER A 44 4.21 1.88 4.37
N CYS A 45 3.82 1.24 5.47
CA CYS A 45 3.65 1.84 6.76
C CYS A 45 4.83 1.43 7.65
N CYS A 46 5.54 2.38 8.19
CA CYS A 46 6.65 2.14 9.11
C CYS A 46 6.62 3.12 10.27
N THR A 47 7.42 2.85 11.28
CA THR A 47 7.64 3.77 12.40
C THR A 47 8.55 4.93 12.05
N ASP A 48 9.29 4.82 10.93
CA ASP A 48 10.18 5.84 10.38
C ASP A 48 9.82 6.10 8.91
N ILE A 49 9.61 7.36 8.58
CA ILE A 49 9.25 7.80 7.22
C ILE A 49 10.30 7.41 6.17
N LYS A 50 11.59 7.43 6.51
CA LYS A 50 12.66 7.05 5.58
C LYS A 50 12.59 5.56 5.22
N HIS A 51 12.28 4.71 6.20
CA HIS A 51 12.05 3.29 5.97
C HIS A 51 10.78 3.07 5.15
N ALA A 52 9.70 3.82 5.41
CA ALA A 52 8.48 3.75 4.62
C ALA A 52 8.74 4.12 3.15
N ILE A 53 9.52 5.18 2.89
CA ILE A 53 9.94 5.58 1.55
C ILE A 53 10.72 4.46 0.86
N ILE A 54 11.76 3.92 1.50
CA ILE A 54 12.60 2.87 0.90
C ILE A 54 11.78 1.64 0.57
N LYS A 55 10.97 1.16 1.51
CA LYS A 55 10.14 -0.04 1.31
C LYS A 55 9.08 0.15 0.24
N SER A 56 8.42 1.31 0.17
CA SER A 56 7.44 1.59 -0.87
C SER A 56 8.06 1.62 -2.27
N ILE A 57 9.30 2.14 -2.39
CA ILE A 57 10.06 2.11 -3.64
C ILE A 57 10.46 0.67 -4.00
N ASP A 58 11.00 -0.09 -3.04
CA ASP A 58 11.43 -1.48 -3.26
C ASP A 58 10.24 -2.36 -3.69
N GLU A 59 9.06 -2.15 -3.12
CA GLU A 59 7.83 -2.85 -3.53
C GLU A 59 7.41 -2.46 -4.95
N ALA A 60 7.35 -1.17 -5.27
CA ALA A 60 6.99 -0.70 -6.61
C ALA A 60 7.95 -1.23 -7.69
N VAL A 61 9.25 -1.34 -7.38
CA VAL A 61 10.27 -1.95 -8.26
C VAL A 61 10.02 -3.44 -8.41
N SER A 62 9.70 -4.14 -7.31
CA SER A 62 9.43 -5.58 -7.34
C SER A 62 8.20 -5.90 -8.19
N ILE A 63 7.12 -5.13 -8.03
CA ILE A 63 5.90 -5.24 -8.84
C ILE A 63 6.21 -4.99 -10.32
N ARG A 64 7.03 -3.99 -10.63
CA ARG A 64 7.46 -3.71 -12.00
C ARG A 64 8.21 -4.88 -12.61
N TYR A 65 9.17 -5.45 -11.87
CA TYR A 65 9.93 -6.61 -12.32
C TYR A 65 9.03 -7.82 -12.55
N MET A 66 8.10 -8.09 -11.64
CA MET A 66 7.13 -9.18 -11.79
C MET A 66 6.23 -8.96 -13.01
N SER A 67 5.82 -7.72 -13.27
CA SER A 67 5.03 -7.39 -14.47
C SER A 67 5.81 -7.66 -15.76
N GLU A 68 7.10 -7.30 -15.80
CA GLU A 68 7.97 -7.61 -16.93
C GLU A 68 8.10 -9.13 -17.15
N PHE A 69 8.21 -9.91 -16.06
CA PHE A 69 8.27 -11.38 -16.12
C PHE A 69 6.97 -12.01 -16.63
N VAL A 70 5.81 -11.52 -16.17
CA VAL A 70 4.49 -11.99 -16.63
C VAL A 70 4.23 -11.60 -18.08
N GLY A 71 4.84 -10.50 -18.54
CA GLY A 71 4.73 -9.98 -19.89
C GLY A 71 3.44 -9.20 -20.15
N GLN A 72 3.44 -8.50 -21.29
CA GLN A 72 2.32 -7.67 -21.70
C GLN A 72 1.10 -8.54 -22.04
N LYS A 73 -0.08 -8.11 -21.57
CA LYS A 73 -1.37 -8.78 -21.75
C LYS A 73 -2.38 -7.84 -22.39
N GLN A 74 -3.33 -8.42 -23.13
CA GLN A 74 -4.56 -7.71 -23.47
C GLN A 74 -5.48 -7.76 -22.26
N ILE A 75 -6.02 -6.61 -21.86
CA ILE A 75 -6.90 -6.46 -20.70
C ILE A 75 -8.22 -5.84 -21.13
N ASP A 76 -9.27 -6.18 -20.39
CA ASP A 76 -10.55 -5.46 -20.45
C ASP A 76 -10.51 -4.35 -19.38
N THR A 77 -10.80 -3.12 -19.80
CA THR A 77 -10.85 -1.93 -18.94
C THR A 77 -12.26 -1.40 -18.72
N ASP A 78 -13.25 -2.01 -19.33
CA ASP A 78 -14.66 -1.67 -19.20
C ASP A 78 -15.38 -2.61 -18.22
N ASP A 79 -14.88 -3.84 -18.07
CA ASP A 79 -15.35 -4.83 -17.10
C ASP A 79 -14.19 -5.38 -16.28
N PHE A 80 -14.21 -5.14 -14.96
CA PHE A 80 -13.19 -5.62 -14.00
C PHE A 80 -13.57 -6.95 -13.34
N SER A 81 -14.60 -7.65 -13.78
CA SER A 81 -15.06 -8.93 -13.20
C SER A 81 -14.00 -10.04 -13.28
N TRP A 82 -13.01 -9.90 -14.17
CA TRP A 82 -11.88 -10.80 -14.31
C TRP A 82 -10.80 -10.59 -13.23
N VAL A 83 -10.80 -9.45 -12.51
CA VAL A 83 -9.85 -9.16 -11.43
C VAL A 83 -10.27 -9.90 -10.16
N LYS A 84 -9.67 -11.07 -9.92
CA LYS A 84 -10.08 -12.00 -8.85
C LYS A 84 -9.00 -12.33 -7.84
N LYS A 85 -7.76 -11.95 -8.10
CA LYS A 85 -6.61 -12.21 -7.23
C LYS A 85 -5.60 -11.08 -7.33
N LEU A 86 -4.66 -11.03 -6.41
CA LEU A 86 -3.69 -9.93 -6.30
C LEU A 86 -2.89 -9.73 -7.60
N GLU A 87 -2.50 -10.82 -8.26
CA GLU A 87 -1.75 -10.73 -9.53
C GLU A 87 -2.57 -10.09 -10.65
N ASP A 88 -3.89 -10.21 -10.64
CA ASP A 88 -4.76 -9.60 -11.66
C ASP A 88 -4.73 -8.07 -11.54
N HIS A 89 -4.64 -7.53 -10.32
CA HIS A 89 -4.46 -6.09 -10.08
C HIS A 89 -3.14 -5.58 -10.69
N MET A 90 -2.05 -6.31 -10.48
CA MET A 90 -0.77 -5.99 -11.09
C MET A 90 -0.87 -6.02 -12.63
N VAL A 91 -1.46 -7.07 -13.19
CA VAL A 91 -1.65 -7.22 -14.64
C VAL A 91 -2.49 -6.07 -15.20
N LEU A 92 -3.59 -5.70 -14.52
CA LEU A 92 -4.43 -4.58 -14.92
C LEU A 92 -3.60 -3.30 -15.07
N TYR A 93 -2.97 -2.86 -14.00
CA TYR A 93 -2.29 -1.56 -13.98
C TYR A 93 -1.00 -1.54 -14.80
N ALA A 94 -0.27 -2.66 -14.89
CA ALA A 94 0.91 -2.76 -15.75
C ALA A 94 0.55 -2.60 -17.24
N ASN A 95 -0.66 -2.99 -17.64
CA ASN A 95 -1.11 -2.96 -19.04
C ASN A 95 -2.05 -1.79 -19.37
N TRP A 96 -2.52 -1.04 -18.39
CA TRP A 96 -3.48 0.05 -18.59
C TRP A 96 -2.80 1.40 -18.76
N LYS A 97 -2.25 1.64 -19.96
CA LYS A 97 -1.51 2.87 -20.29
C LYS A 97 -2.31 4.16 -20.06
N SER A 98 -3.59 4.14 -20.39
CA SER A 98 -4.49 5.31 -20.33
C SER A 98 -5.38 5.32 -19.09
N SER A 99 -4.97 4.67 -18.01
CA SER A 99 -5.76 4.64 -16.78
C SER A 99 -6.10 6.05 -16.28
N PRO A 100 -7.38 6.42 -16.22
CA PRO A 100 -7.79 7.76 -15.77
C PRO A 100 -7.47 7.99 -14.30
N VAL A 101 -7.48 6.92 -13.49
CA VAL A 101 -7.08 7.00 -12.07
C VAL A 101 -5.62 7.40 -11.95
N ILE A 102 -4.75 6.70 -12.67
CA ILE A 102 -3.32 6.97 -12.63
C ILE A 102 -3.02 8.37 -13.13
N GLN A 103 -3.63 8.79 -14.23
CA GLN A 103 -3.47 10.14 -14.76
C GLN A 103 -3.90 11.18 -13.74
N THR A 104 -5.09 11.05 -13.16
CA THR A 104 -5.60 12.00 -12.15
C THR A 104 -4.66 12.11 -10.96
N ILE A 105 -4.14 10.99 -10.43
CA ILE A 105 -3.23 11.02 -9.29
C ILE A 105 -1.88 11.63 -9.68
N MET A 106 -1.36 11.29 -10.86
CA MET A 106 -0.07 11.81 -11.34
C MET A 106 -0.12 13.31 -11.65
N GLU A 107 -1.27 13.85 -12.04
CA GLU A 107 -1.47 15.27 -12.31
C GLU A 107 -1.82 16.07 -11.06
N LYS A 108 -2.31 15.41 -10.01
CA LYS A 108 -2.72 16.08 -8.78
C LYS A 108 -1.54 16.84 -8.17
N GLN A 109 -1.71 18.14 -8.02
CA GLN A 109 -0.80 18.97 -7.24
C GLN A 109 -1.03 18.68 -5.76
N SER A 110 0.03 18.35 -5.05
CA SER A 110 0.03 18.17 -3.60
C SER A 110 1.07 19.08 -2.97
N GLU A 111 0.85 19.46 -1.73
CA GLU A 111 1.88 20.16 -0.94
C GLU A 111 3.11 19.26 -0.82
N LYS A 112 4.30 19.87 -0.88
CA LYS A 112 5.53 19.15 -0.63
C LYS A 112 5.71 18.99 0.86
N VAL A 113 5.89 17.76 1.29
CA VAL A 113 6.18 17.40 2.69
C VAL A 113 7.62 16.91 2.77
N GLU A 114 8.34 17.39 3.76
CA GLU A 114 9.72 16.98 3.98
C GLU A 114 9.78 15.82 4.98
N PRO A 115 10.62 14.80 4.75
CA PRO A 115 10.72 13.64 5.67
C PRO A 115 11.07 13.99 7.12
N LYS A 116 11.73 15.13 7.35
CA LYS A 116 12.07 15.64 8.68
C LYS A 116 10.89 16.10 9.52
N ASP A 117 9.73 16.33 8.87
CA ASP A 117 8.50 16.79 9.52
C ASP A 117 7.73 15.63 10.21
N PHE A 118 8.27 14.41 10.08
CA PHE A 118 7.68 13.23 10.70
C PHE A 118 8.51 12.75 11.89
N ASP A 119 7.83 12.49 13.00
CA ASP A 119 8.45 11.86 14.15
C ASP A 119 8.82 10.41 13.83
N CYS A 120 10.04 10.03 14.24
CA CYS A 120 10.44 8.64 14.21
C CYS A 120 9.98 7.96 15.51
N VAL A 121 9.16 6.93 15.39
CA VAL A 121 8.75 6.11 16.54
C VAL A 121 9.68 4.90 16.63
N GLU A 122 10.62 4.93 17.56
CA GLU A 122 11.48 3.77 17.80
C GLU A 122 10.72 2.70 18.61
N ILE A 123 10.68 1.48 18.08
CA ILE A 123 10.16 0.31 18.79
C ILE A 123 11.33 -0.65 18.98
N ARG A 124 11.84 -0.71 20.22
CA ARG A 124 12.98 -1.57 20.59
C ARG A 124 12.61 -2.61 21.66
N THR A 125 11.54 -2.36 22.40
CA THR A 125 11.12 -3.18 23.52
C THR A 125 9.64 -3.57 23.41
N MET A 126 9.23 -4.55 24.22
CA MET A 126 7.79 -4.88 24.35
C MET A 126 6.98 -3.74 24.95
N GLU A 127 7.59 -2.91 25.78
CA GLU A 127 6.95 -1.73 26.36
C GLU A 127 6.63 -0.69 25.28
N ASP A 128 7.58 -0.47 24.34
CA ASP A 128 7.37 0.40 23.19
C ASP A 128 6.20 -0.10 22.35
N LEU A 129 6.13 -1.42 22.07
CA LEU A 129 5.06 -2.03 21.30
C LEU A 129 3.71 -1.89 22.02
N GLN A 130 3.67 -2.11 23.33
CA GLN A 130 2.47 -1.90 24.14
C GLN A 130 2.03 -0.43 24.12
N GLY A 131 2.96 0.51 24.20
CA GLY A 131 2.71 1.94 24.08
C GLY A 131 2.03 2.28 22.74
N GLN A 132 2.46 1.68 21.62
CA GLN A 132 1.80 1.87 20.33
C GLN A 132 0.39 1.25 20.28
N ALA A 133 0.18 0.10 20.91
CA ALA A 133 -1.14 -0.50 21.01
C ALA A 133 -2.11 0.38 21.83
N ILE A 134 -1.63 1.01 22.92
CA ILE A 134 -2.40 1.97 23.72
C ILE A 134 -2.76 3.21 22.87
N ARG A 135 -1.80 3.77 22.15
CA ARG A 135 -2.03 4.89 21.23
C ARG A 135 -3.09 4.57 20.17
N LEU A 136 -3.02 3.39 19.55
CA LEU A 136 -4.06 2.96 18.61
C LEU A 136 -5.42 2.85 19.27
N LYS A 137 -5.48 2.36 20.50
CA LYS A 137 -6.74 2.30 21.28
C LYS A 137 -7.34 3.68 21.56
N GLU A 138 -6.51 4.67 21.89
CA GLU A 138 -6.93 6.07 22.08
C GLU A 138 -7.50 6.68 20.79
N LEU A 139 -7.02 6.21 19.62
CA LEU A 139 -7.55 6.56 18.31
C LEU A 139 -8.79 5.73 17.90
N GLY A 140 -9.30 4.87 18.78
CA GLY A 140 -10.49 4.06 18.54
C GLY A 140 -10.23 2.70 17.88
N PHE A 141 -8.98 2.23 17.84
CA PHE A 141 -8.60 0.95 17.27
C PHE A 141 -8.32 -0.07 18.37
N ASP A 142 -9.06 -1.17 18.41
CA ASP A 142 -8.78 -2.27 19.30
C ASP A 142 -7.75 -3.22 18.68
N VAL A 143 -6.62 -3.42 19.36
CA VAL A 143 -5.56 -4.30 18.91
C VAL A 143 -5.67 -5.63 19.65
N TYR A 144 -5.94 -6.69 18.90
CA TYR A 144 -5.92 -8.07 19.39
C TYR A 144 -4.69 -8.79 18.86
N TYR A 145 -4.04 -9.56 19.71
CA TYR A 145 -2.92 -10.39 19.26
C TYR A 145 -2.99 -11.77 19.88
N LYS A 146 -2.40 -12.73 19.18
CA LYS A 146 -2.19 -14.09 19.65
C LYS A 146 -0.74 -14.49 19.40
N ASP A 147 -0.09 -14.97 20.45
CA ASP A 147 1.23 -15.61 20.33
C ASP A 147 1.06 -16.98 19.67
N LEU A 148 1.74 -17.17 18.55
CA LEU A 148 1.80 -18.41 17.78
C LEU A 148 3.23 -18.98 17.75
N THR A 149 4.12 -18.49 18.62
CA THR A 149 5.52 -18.89 18.66
C THR A 149 5.64 -20.35 19.11
N LEU A 150 6.21 -21.18 18.27
CA LEU A 150 6.58 -22.54 18.64
C LEU A 150 7.81 -22.52 19.56
N ASP A 151 7.92 -23.51 20.44
CA ASP A 151 9.01 -23.56 21.42
C ASP A 151 10.39 -23.60 20.74
N GLU A 152 10.51 -24.23 19.59
CA GLU A 152 11.73 -24.30 18.79
C GLU A 152 12.14 -22.95 18.19
N VAL A 153 11.19 -22.04 18.01
CA VAL A 153 11.43 -20.70 17.42
C VAL A 153 11.77 -19.67 18.49
N LYS A 154 11.32 -19.83 19.73
CA LYS A 154 11.54 -18.89 20.84
C LYS A 154 12.97 -18.39 21.01
N PRO A 155 14.03 -19.20 20.81
CA PRO A 155 15.41 -18.74 20.95
C PRO A 155 15.86 -17.75 19.88
N ILE A 156 15.16 -17.68 18.73
CA ILE A 156 15.57 -16.85 17.58
C ILE A 156 14.53 -15.80 17.21
N GLY A 157 13.31 -15.87 17.74
CA GLY A 157 12.28 -14.91 17.45
C GLY A 157 10.91 -15.26 18.01
N MET A 158 9.94 -14.39 17.75
CA MET A 158 8.55 -14.56 18.15
C MET A 158 7.62 -14.38 16.97
N VAL A 159 6.52 -15.13 16.94
CA VAL A 159 5.50 -15.07 15.89
C VAL A 159 4.17 -14.67 16.51
N TYR A 160 3.66 -13.50 16.12
CA TYR A 160 2.36 -13.01 16.57
C TYR A 160 1.39 -12.86 15.40
N LYS A 161 0.14 -13.26 15.61
CA LYS A 161 -0.97 -12.85 14.75
C LYS A 161 -1.64 -11.64 15.38
N VAL A 162 -1.74 -10.56 14.62
CA VAL A 162 -2.39 -9.32 15.05
C VAL A 162 -3.66 -9.10 14.24
N MET A 163 -4.71 -8.62 14.88
CA MET A 163 -5.98 -8.24 14.26
C MET A 163 -6.46 -6.90 14.85
N ILE A 164 -6.86 -6.00 13.96
CA ILE A 164 -7.45 -4.71 14.30
C ILE A 164 -8.79 -4.61 13.55
N PRO A 165 -9.93 -4.94 14.20
CA PRO A 165 -11.23 -5.07 13.51
C PRO A 165 -11.74 -3.80 12.84
N GLN A 166 -11.30 -2.64 13.30
CA GLN A 166 -11.69 -1.34 12.74
C GLN A 166 -10.91 -0.98 11.46
N MET A 167 -9.81 -1.66 11.16
CA MET A 167 -9.07 -1.48 9.91
C MET A 167 -9.73 -2.28 8.79
N ILE A 168 -9.88 -1.64 7.64
CA ILE A 168 -10.44 -2.29 6.45
C ILE A 168 -9.31 -3.08 5.77
N PRO A 169 -9.43 -4.40 5.63
CA PRO A 169 -8.43 -5.18 4.94
C PRO A 169 -8.44 -4.90 3.43
N LEU A 170 -7.31 -5.11 2.80
CA LEU A 170 -7.19 -5.08 1.35
C LEU A 170 -8.07 -6.18 0.73
N THR A 171 -8.83 -5.84 -0.31
CA THR A 171 -9.68 -6.80 -1.02
C THR A 171 -8.92 -7.41 -2.20
N GLN A 172 -8.97 -8.74 -2.32
CA GLN A 172 -8.42 -9.46 -3.47
C GLN A 172 -9.37 -9.44 -4.68
N TYR A 173 -10.67 -9.46 -4.39
CA TYR A 173 -11.73 -9.48 -5.41
C TYR A 173 -12.31 -8.09 -5.60
N ASP A 174 -12.34 -7.57 -6.81
CA ASP A 174 -12.92 -6.25 -7.07
C ASP A 174 -14.42 -6.20 -6.78
N ASN A 175 -15.15 -7.27 -6.99
CA ASN A 175 -16.59 -7.37 -6.75
C ASN A 175 -16.97 -7.62 -5.28
N ILE A 176 -16.00 -7.91 -4.40
CA ILE A 176 -16.22 -8.13 -2.97
C ILE A 176 -15.46 -7.08 -2.18
N ARG A 177 -16.16 -6.03 -1.78
CA ARG A 177 -15.57 -4.91 -1.04
C ARG A 177 -16.07 -4.89 0.40
N TRP A 178 -15.19 -4.53 1.31
CA TRP A 178 -15.50 -4.39 2.74
C TRP A 178 -16.25 -3.08 3.00
N LEU A 179 -17.55 -3.06 2.70
CA LEU A 179 -18.37 -1.85 2.71
C LEU A 179 -18.98 -1.49 4.08
N SER A 180 -18.97 -2.41 5.04
CA SER A 180 -19.70 -2.23 6.30
C SER A 180 -19.25 -1.00 7.11
N SER A 181 -17.95 -0.69 7.13
CA SER A 181 -17.43 0.49 7.82
C SER A 181 -17.73 1.79 7.06
N LEU A 182 -17.73 1.76 5.74
CA LEU A 182 -18.07 2.91 4.91
C LEU A 182 -19.55 3.28 5.07
N ILE A 183 -20.43 2.29 5.05
CA ILE A 183 -21.87 2.47 5.27
C ILE A 183 -22.15 3.02 6.67
N LYS A 184 -21.47 2.49 7.69
CA LYS A 184 -21.59 3.01 9.07
C LYS A 184 -21.19 4.48 9.20
N ASN A 185 -20.28 4.95 8.35
CA ASN A 185 -19.81 6.35 8.32
C ASN A 185 -20.63 7.23 7.36
N GLY A 186 -21.82 6.79 6.94
CA GLY A 186 -22.71 7.56 6.07
C GLY A 186 -22.28 7.66 4.62
N LYS A 187 -21.29 6.88 4.19
CA LYS A 187 -20.85 6.79 2.80
C LYS A 187 -21.83 5.94 1.98
N THR A 188 -21.98 6.29 0.71
CA THR A 188 -22.81 5.58 -0.27
C THR A 188 -21.92 4.83 -1.28
N MET A 189 -22.53 4.01 -2.12
CA MET A 189 -21.82 3.36 -3.23
C MET A 189 -21.18 4.37 -4.20
N ALA A 190 -21.77 5.56 -4.36
CA ALA A 190 -21.21 6.63 -5.18
C ALA A 190 -19.90 7.23 -4.64
N ASP A 191 -19.64 7.06 -3.35
CA ASP A 191 -18.42 7.54 -2.68
C ASP A 191 -17.26 6.54 -2.79
N ILE A 192 -17.49 5.37 -3.40
CA ILE A 192 -16.51 4.30 -3.52
C ILE A 192 -15.78 4.46 -4.85
N ASN A 193 -14.46 4.37 -4.79
CA ASN A 193 -13.66 4.31 -6.03
C ASN A 193 -14.13 3.13 -6.89
N PRO A 194 -14.61 3.36 -8.13
CA PRO A 194 -15.13 2.29 -8.98
C PRO A 194 -14.04 1.35 -9.52
N TYR A 195 -12.78 1.76 -9.43
CA TYR A 195 -11.67 1.01 -9.98
C TYR A 195 -11.09 0.02 -8.98
N PRO A 196 -10.54 -1.12 -9.46
CA PRO A 196 -9.77 -2.02 -8.62
C PRO A 196 -8.62 -1.30 -7.91
N GLN A 197 -8.26 -1.79 -6.73
CA GLN A 197 -7.11 -1.23 -6.00
C GLN A 197 -5.79 -1.57 -6.74
N PRO A 198 -4.76 -0.69 -6.69
CA PRO A 198 -3.54 -0.89 -7.49
C PRO A 198 -2.47 -1.79 -6.84
N PHE A 199 -2.75 -2.37 -5.69
CA PHE A 199 -1.79 -3.20 -4.95
C PHE A 199 -1.93 -4.68 -5.32
N SER A 200 -0.83 -5.42 -5.30
CA SER A 200 -0.75 -6.86 -5.54
C SER A 200 -0.11 -7.60 -4.37
#